data_4c2fe464aca8a256f607ee86321f3ac4
#
_entry.id   4c2fe464aca8a256f607ee86321f3ac4
#
_cell.length_a   1.000
_cell.length_b   1.000
_cell.length_c   1.000
_cell.angle_alpha   90.00
_cell.angle_beta   90.00
_cell.angle_gamma   90.00
#
_symmetry.space_group_name_H-M   'P 1'
#
loop_
_entity.id
_entity.type
_entity.pdbx_description
1 polymer ?
#
loop_
_entity_poly.entity_id
_entity_poly.type
_entity_poly.pdbx_seq_one_letter_code
_entity_poly.pdbx_strand_id
1 'polypeptide(L)'
;MFKTFFLDKKWWRWSLGGTLVILLATWWRVSLDVQINDWFGTFYDTIQSVLQKPNSMSFDDFLKLLLQFALLAAVYVVIAVLLEFFGRHYIFRWREAMTDYYQAHWDKVRHIEGASQRIQEDTMRFAKIMEALGVSFLKAVLTLVAFLPILWDLSEKITEIPWIGHVDHALVFLAVLFSLFGTVALALVGVKLPGLEFNNQKVEAAYRKELVLGEDDGNCARPPTLKDLFHAVRKNNYRLYWHYMYFDIARWSYLQFAVIMPYIVLAPSLLAGALTLGSFQKIVRAFNKVQDSFQFLVQSWTTIVELLSIYKRLKEFEKQIDASVKG
;
A
#
# COMPACT_ATOMS: atom_id res chain seq x y z
N MET A 1 1.36 -10.68 21.38
CA MET A 1 1.51 -9.72 20.28
C MET A 1 0.46 -8.61 20.36
N PHE A 2 -0.82 -8.84 20.01
CA PHE A 2 -1.86 -7.82 20.18
C PHE A 2 -2.16 -7.55 21.66
N LYS A 3 -2.29 -8.60 22.47
CA LYS A 3 -2.57 -8.47 23.91
C LYS A 3 -1.49 -7.70 24.65
N THR A 4 -0.22 -7.90 24.31
CA THR A 4 0.92 -7.26 24.96
C THR A 4 0.97 -5.74 24.72
N PHE A 5 0.38 -5.24 23.64
CA PHE A 5 0.36 -3.83 23.34
C PHE A 5 -0.99 -3.16 23.64
N PHE A 6 -2.11 -3.81 23.29
CA PHE A 6 -3.45 -3.20 23.43
C PHE A 6 -4.12 -3.44 24.78
N LEU A 7 -3.77 -4.52 25.50
CA LEU A 7 -4.38 -4.85 26.78
C LEU A 7 -3.49 -4.57 27.99
N ASP A 8 -2.21 -4.30 27.79
CA ASP A 8 -1.30 -3.96 28.87
C ASP A 8 -1.42 -2.47 29.25
N LYS A 9 -1.69 -2.20 30.54
CA LYS A 9 -1.83 -0.85 31.08
C LYS A 9 -0.59 0.03 30.86
N LYS A 10 0.60 -0.54 30.77
CA LYS A 10 1.86 0.18 30.47
C LYS A 10 1.78 0.87 29.11
N TRP A 11 1.16 0.23 28.13
CA TRP A 11 1.15 0.67 26.73
C TRP A 11 -0.15 1.34 26.28
N TRP A 12 -1.21 1.39 27.11
CA TRP A 12 -2.54 1.84 26.71
C TRP A 12 -2.57 3.27 26.14
N ARG A 13 -1.71 4.17 26.64
CA ARG A 13 -1.62 5.53 26.11
C ARG A 13 -1.14 5.52 24.66
N TRP A 14 -0.18 4.66 24.34
CA TRP A 14 0.32 4.49 22.99
C TRP A 14 -0.64 3.66 22.14
N SER A 15 -1.12 2.53 22.61
CA SER A 15 -1.97 1.65 21.83
C SER A 15 -3.31 2.29 21.49
N LEU A 16 -4.07 2.78 22.47
CA LEU A 16 -5.39 3.39 22.23
C LEU A 16 -5.26 4.86 21.80
N GLY A 17 -4.52 5.68 22.55
CA GLY A 17 -4.31 7.09 22.22
C GLY A 17 -3.57 7.28 20.90
N GLY A 18 -2.50 6.51 20.67
CA GLY A 18 -1.76 6.54 19.40
C GLY A 18 -2.58 6.06 18.22
N THR A 19 -3.40 5.01 18.37
CA THR A 19 -4.33 4.57 17.31
C THR A 19 -5.32 5.68 16.97
N LEU A 20 -5.90 6.34 17.99
CA LEU A 20 -6.82 7.44 17.77
C LEU A 20 -6.16 8.62 17.01
N VAL A 21 -4.93 8.97 17.39
CA VAL A 21 -4.17 10.03 16.71
C VAL A 21 -3.93 9.65 15.24
N ILE A 22 -3.51 8.41 14.95
CA ILE A 22 -3.29 7.92 13.57
C ILE A 22 -4.60 7.98 12.78
N LEU A 23 -5.72 7.52 13.36
CA LEU A 23 -7.02 7.55 12.71
C LEU A 23 -7.45 8.99 12.38
N LEU A 24 -7.41 9.90 13.34
CA LEU A 24 -7.83 11.29 13.16
C LEU A 24 -6.91 12.04 12.18
N ALA A 25 -5.60 11.87 12.30
CA ALA A 25 -4.65 12.50 11.38
C ALA A 25 -4.77 11.95 9.94
N THR A 26 -5.00 10.64 9.79
CA THR A 26 -5.25 10.03 8.46
C THR A 26 -6.56 10.52 7.88
N TRP A 27 -7.64 10.60 8.68
CA TRP A 27 -8.91 11.16 8.24
C TRP A 27 -8.76 12.62 7.81
N TRP A 28 -8.06 13.43 8.60
CA TRP A 28 -7.79 14.82 8.23
C TRP A 28 -7.01 14.93 6.91
N ARG A 29 -5.98 14.12 6.75
CA ARG A 29 -5.22 14.05 5.49
C ARG A 29 -6.11 13.68 4.29
N VAL A 30 -7.03 12.73 4.45
CA VAL A 30 -7.99 12.35 3.40
C VAL A 30 -8.99 13.48 3.13
N SER A 31 -9.45 14.18 4.17
CA SER A 31 -10.30 15.38 4.01
C SER A 31 -9.60 16.48 3.21
N LEU A 32 -8.29 16.68 3.42
CA LEU A 32 -7.51 17.62 2.59
C LEU A 32 -7.37 17.11 1.13
N ASP A 33 -7.24 15.80 0.90
CA ASP A 33 -7.26 15.22 -0.45
C ASP A 33 -8.59 15.54 -1.17
N VAL A 34 -9.73 15.54 -0.46
CA VAL A 34 -11.04 15.95 -1.00
C VAL A 34 -11.04 17.45 -1.33
N GLN A 35 -10.59 18.30 -0.40
CA GLN A 35 -10.53 19.75 -0.65
C GLN A 35 -9.61 20.11 -1.81
N ILE A 36 -8.47 19.41 -1.95
CA ILE A 36 -7.59 19.56 -3.10
C ILE A 36 -8.30 19.13 -4.39
N ASN A 37 -9.11 18.07 -4.36
CA ASN A 37 -9.89 17.65 -5.51
C ASN A 37 -10.91 18.71 -5.94
N ASP A 38 -11.59 19.33 -4.97
CA ASP A 38 -12.54 20.42 -5.19
C ASP A 38 -11.84 21.67 -5.74
N TRP A 39 -10.67 22.01 -5.18
CA TRP A 39 -9.87 23.12 -5.67
C TRP A 39 -9.46 22.91 -7.16
N PHE A 40 -9.07 21.71 -7.55
CA PHE A 40 -8.77 21.42 -8.95
C PHE A 40 -9.98 21.62 -9.85
N GLY A 41 -11.17 21.23 -9.42
CA GLY A 41 -12.40 21.53 -10.15
C GLY A 41 -12.56 23.03 -10.42
N THR A 42 -12.50 23.84 -9.36
CA THR A 42 -12.61 25.31 -9.45
C THR A 42 -11.49 25.92 -10.31
N PHE A 43 -10.26 25.44 -10.14
CA PHE A 43 -9.11 25.92 -10.88
C PHE A 43 -9.25 25.70 -12.40
N TYR A 44 -9.64 24.50 -12.82
CA TYR A 44 -9.81 24.19 -14.25
C TYR A 44 -11.03 24.88 -14.86
N ASP A 45 -12.12 25.11 -14.09
CA ASP A 45 -13.25 25.92 -14.55
C ASP A 45 -12.84 27.39 -14.73
N THR A 46 -12.00 27.90 -13.84
CA THR A 46 -11.43 29.25 -13.96
C THR A 46 -10.56 29.35 -15.21
N ILE A 47 -9.66 28.39 -15.45
CA ILE A 47 -8.86 28.35 -16.70
C ILE A 47 -9.75 28.34 -17.92
N GLN A 48 -10.79 27.50 -17.94
CA GLN A 48 -11.74 27.44 -19.06
C GLN A 48 -12.40 28.79 -19.32
N SER A 49 -12.85 29.46 -18.24
CA SER A 49 -13.50 30.77 -18.37
C SER A 49 -12.56 31.87 -18.89
N VAL A 50 -11.30 31.88 -18.44
CA VAL A 50 -10.28 32.84 -18.91
C VAL A 50 -9.91 32.59 -20.37
N LEU A 51 -9.81 31.33 -20.81
CA LEU A 51 -9.52 30.97 -22.20
C LEU A 51 -10.68 31.36 -23.13
N GLN A 52 -11.94 31.25 -22.64
CA GLN A 52 -13.11 31.68 -23.43
C GLN A 52 -13.28 33.20 -23.48
N LYS A 53 -12.86 33.92 -22.43
CA LYS A 53 -12.92 35.38 -22.33
C LYS A 53 -11.56 35.92 -21.81
N PRO A 54 -10.61 36.20 -22.71
CA PRO A 54 -9.34 36.77 -22.32
C PRO A 54 -9.50 38.07 -21.50
N ASN A 55 -8.67 38.27 -20.50
CA ASN A 55 -8.71 39.38 -19.54
C ASN A 55 -9.96 39.42 -18.63
N SER A 56 -10.71 38.32 -18.49
CA SER A 56 -11.86 38.22 -17.56
C SER A 56 -11.46 38.12 -16.08
N MET A 57 -10.18 37.87 -15.78
CA MET A 57 -9.65 37.72 -14.43
C MET A 57 -8.36 38.53 -14.25
N SER A 58 -8.17 39.17 -13.10
CA SER A 58 -6.93 39.86 -12.76
C SER A 58 -5.83 38.87 -12.37
N PHE A 59 -4.56 39.26 -12.54
CA PHE A 59 -3.43 38.46 -12.07
C PHE A 59 -3.47 38.22 -10.55
N ASP A 60 -3.90 39.25 -9.78
CA ASP A 60 -4.01 39.14 -8.32
C ASP A 60 -5.05 38.10 -7.89
N ASP A 61 -6.18 38.00 -8.60
CA ASP A 61 -7.19 36.99 -8.28
C ASP A 61 -6.74 35.60 -8.67
N PHE A 62 -6.02 35.46 -9.79
CA PHE A 62 -5.39 34.19 -10.15
C PHE A 62 -4.33 33.76 -9.12
N LEU A 63 -3.52 34.72 -8.63
CA LEU A 63 -2.53 34.45 -7.59
C LEU A 63 -3.18 34.03 -6.26
N LYS A 64 -4.31 34.64 -5.87
CA LYS A 64 -5.07 34.21 -4.67
C LYS A 64 -5.51 32.76 -4.78
N LEU A 65 -5.97 32.33 -5.97
CA LEU A 65 -6.36 30.94 -6.22
C LEU A 65 -5.16 29.98 -6.05
N LEU A 66 -3.98 30.33 -6.57
CA LEU A 66 -2.76 29.54 -6.37
C LEU A 66 -2.30 29.53 -4.91
N LEU A 67 -2.43 30.64 -4.18
CA LEU A 67 -2.10 30.70 -2.75
C LEU A 67 -3.02 29.83 -1.91
N GLN A 68 -4.30 29.70 -2.26
CA GLN A 68 -5.20 28.75 -1.59
C GLN A 68 -4.68 27.31 -1.72
N PHE A 69 -4.25 26.90 -2.92
CA PHE A 69 -3.64 25.60 -3.10
C PHE A 69 -2.34 25.44 -2.29
N ALA A 70 -1.48 26.45 -2.32
CA ALA A 70 -0.22 26.40 -1.59
C ALA A 70 -0.44 26.19 -0.08
N LEU A 71 -1.46 26.85 0.51
CA LEU A 71 -1.84 26.67 1.90
C LEU A 71 -2.38 25.25 2.17
N LEU A 72 -3.30 24.75 1.33
CA LEU A 72 -3.81 23.38 1.44
C LEU A 72 -2.67 22.35 1.34
N ALA A 73 -1.78 22.54 0.37
CA ALA A 73 -0.63 21.67 0.15
C ALA A 73 0.36 21.73 1.33
N ALA A 74 0.62 22.91 1.88
CA ALA A 74 1.50 23.05 3.05
C ALA A 74 0.95 22.30 4.27
N VAL A 75 -0.34 22.47 4.58
CA VAL A 75 -1.00 21.73 5.67
C VAL A 75 -0.98 20.22 5.41
N TYR A 76 -1.27 19.80 4.17
CA TYR A 76 -1.22 18.39 3.78
C TYR A 76 0.18 17.79 4.00
N VAL A 77 1.24 18.48 3.57
CA VAL A 77 2.63 18.03 3.74
C VAL A 77 2.99 17.91 5.22
N VAL A 78 2.67 18.91 6.03
CA VAL A 78 2.94 18.89 7.48
C VAL A 78 2.25 17.68 8.13
N ILE A 79 0.96 17.47 7.87
CA ILE A 79 0.22 16.33 8.42
C ILE A 79 0.79 15.02 7.92
N ALA A 80 1.14 14.91 6.63
CA ALA A 80 1.70 13.69 6.05
C ALA A 80 3.02 13.31 6.72
N VAL A 81 3.93 14.27 6.90
CA VAL A 81 5.25 14.04 7.53
C VAL A 81 5.10 13.69 9.01
N LEU A 82 4.26 14.45 9.74
CA LEU A 82 4.04 14.17 11.16
C LEU A 82 3.36 12.81 11.39
N LEU A 83 2.41 12.44 10.54
CA LEU A 83 1.74 11.14 10.60
C LEU A 83 2.72 9.98 10.33
N GLU A 84 3.61 10.14 9.35
CA GLU A 84 4.62 9.13 9.05
C GLU A 84 5.64 9.00 10.18
N PHE A 85 6.13 10.13 10.71
CA PHE A 85 7.02 10.16 11.87
C PHE A 85 6.37 9.50 13.09
N PHE A 86 5.14 9.89 13.42
CA PHE A 86 4.39 9.32 14.54
C PHE A 86 4.11 7.83 14.33
N GLY A 87 3.75 7.41 13.12
CA GLY A 87 3.52 6.01 12.76
C GLY A 87 4.74 5.13 13.02
N ARG A 88 5.96 5.61 12.66
CA ARG A 88 7.22 4.90 12.95
C ARG A 88 7.43 4.71 14.44
N HIS A 89 7.22 5.76 15.24
CA HIS A 89 7.32 5.67 16.69
C HIS A 89 6.27 4.74 17.30
N TYR A 90 5.03 4.79 16.80
CA TYR A 90 3.94 3.94 17.24
C TYR A 90 4.25 2.45 16.99
N ILE A 91 4.71 2.11 15.81
CA ILE A 91 5.05 0.74 15.44
C ILE A 91 6.27 0.24 16.23
N PHE A 92 7.27 1.10 16.45
CA PHE A 92 8.42 0.72 17.26
C PHE A 92 8.02 0.44 18.74
N ARG A 93 7.10 1.23 19.31
CA ARG A 93 6.53 0.96 20.64
C ARG A 93 5.78 -0.37 20.70
N TRP A 94 5.09 -0.72 19.64
CA TRP A 94 4.45 -2.03 19.55
C TRP A 94 5.49 -3.17 19.55
N ARG A 95 6.57 -3.01 18.78
CA ARG A 95 7.69 -3.95 18.81
C ARG A 95 8.34 -4.03 20.22
N GLU A 96 8.53 -2.90 20.87
CA GLU A 96 9.06 -2.83 22.23
C GLU A 96 8.19 -3.62 23.23
N ALA A 97 6.87 -3.45 23.16
CA ALA A 97 5.91 -4.20 23.98
C ALA A 97 5.98 -5.72 23.75
N MET A 98 6.15 -6.17 22.50
CA MET A 98 6.34 -7.58 22.20
C MET A 98 7.67 -8.10 22.74
N THR A 99 8.74 -7.35 22.55
CA THR A 99 10.09 -7.72 22.98
C THR A 99 10.18 -7.80 24.50
N ASP A 100 9.63 -6.82 25.23
CA ASP A 100 9.55 -6.84 26.71
C ASP A 100 8.85 -8.11 27.20
N TYR A 101 7.70 -8.45 26.59
CA TYR A 101 6.95 -9.65 26.97
C TYR A 101 7.74 -10.94 26.72
N TYR A 102 8.39 -11.08 25.56
CA TYR A 102 9.14 -12.28 25.23
C TYR A 102 10.42 -12.42 26.06
N GLN A 103 11.12 -11.33 26.34
CA GLN A 103 12.29 -11.31 27.19
C GLN A 103 11.95 -11.68 28.65
N ALA A 104 10.82 -11.21 29.18
CA ALA A 104 10.36 -11.58 30.52
C ALA A 104 10.09 -13.08 30.68
N HIS A 105 9.85 -13.80 29.57
CA HIS A 105 9.61 -15.24 29.56
C HIS A 105 10.77 -16.04 28.96
N TRP A 106 11.94 -15.41 28.72
CA TRP A 106 13.08 -16.03 28.02
C TRP A 106 13.52 -17.35 28.63
N ASP A 107 13.69 -17.44 29.94
CA ASP A 107 14.15 -18.66 30.63
C ASP A 107 13.23 -19.85 30.39
N LYS A 108 11.93 -19.59 30.18
CA LYS A 108 10.93 -20.63 29.93
C LYS A 108 10.88 -21.13 28.49
N VAL A 109 11.36 -20.33 27.54
CA VAL A 109 11.22 -20.62 26.10
C VAL A 109 12.52 -20.71 25.33
N ARG A 110 13.66 -20.43 25.95
CA ARG A 110 14.98 -20.48 25.32
C ARG A 110 15.36 -21.83 24.71
N HIS A 111 14.74 -22.92 25.18
CA HIS A 111 14.93 -24.28 24.68
C HIS A 111 14.11 -24.59 23.42
N ILE A 112 13.16 -23.71 23.06
CA ILE A 112 12.34 -23.87 21.87
C ILE A 112 13.16 -23.53 20.65
N GLU A 113 13.17 -24.41 19.66
CA GLU A 113 13.89 -24.18 18.40
C GLU A 113 13.43 -22.89 17.71
N GLY A 114 14.39 -22.02 17.42
CA GLY A 114 14.13 -20.73 16.79
C GLY A 114 13.57 -19.64 17.71
N ALA A 115 13.61 -19.80 19.03
CA ALA A 115 13.12 -18.78 19.98
C ALA A 115 13.84 -17.43 19.80
N SER A 116 15.16 -17.42 19.63
CA SER A 116 15.95 -16.20 19.36
C SER A 116 15.51 -15.51 18.06
N GLN A 117 15.25 -16.28 17.01
CA GLN A 117 14.76 -15.77 15.73
C GLN A 117 13.37 -15.14 15.89
N ARG A 118 12.47 -15.73 16.70
CA ARG A 118 11.13 -15.15 16.96
C ARG A 118 11.22 -13.80 17.65
N ILE A 119 12.11 -13.70 18.65
CA ILE A 119 12.25 -12.47 19.44
C ILE A 119 12.93 -11.37 18.64
N GLN A 120 13.96 -11.67 17.88
CA GLN A 120 14.75 -10.67 17.19
C GLN A 120 14.25 -10.42 15.76
N GLU A 121 14.21 -11.46 14.92
CA GLU A 121 13.93 -11.30 13.48
C GLU A 121 12.47 -11.15 13.19
N ASP A 122 11.60 -12.03 13.73
CA ASP A 122 10.17 -11.99 13.42
C ASP A 122 9.49 -10.72 13.98
N THR A 123 9.87 -10.23 15.18
CA THR A 123 9.36 -8.96 15.70
C THR A 123 9.85 -7.76 14.88
N MET A 124 11.10 -7.78 14.43
CA MET A 124 11.64 -6.72 13.56
C MET A 124 10.93 -6.70 12.20
N ARG A 125 10.75 -7.86 11.56
CA ARG A 125 10.05 -7.97 10.27
C ARG A 125 8.59 -7.56 10.40
N PHE A 126 7.91 -8.00 11.47
CA PHE A 126 6.54 -7.58 11.78
C PHE A 126 6.44 -6.06 11.86
N ALA A 127 7.30 -5.42 12.65
CA ALA A 127 7.31 -3.98 12.80
C ALA A 127 7.57 -3.27 11.46
N LYS A 128 8.56 -3.70 10.68
CA LYS A 128 8.90 -3.12 9.37
C LYS A 128 7.73 -3.21 8.38
N ILE A 129 7.05 -4.35 8.35
CA ILE A 129 5.89 -4.53 7.46
C ILE A 129 4.71 -3.70 7.94
N MET A 130 4.43 -3.65 9.24
CA MET A 130 3.37 -2.80 9.79
C MET A 130 3.63 -1.31 9.57
N GLU A 131 4.90 -0.86 9.62
CA GLU A 131 5.29 0.51 9.26
C GLU A 131 4.95 0.81 7.79
N ALA A 132 5.27 -0.10 6.88
CA ALA A 132 5.03 0.09 5.45
C ALA A 132 3.54 0.00 5.07
N LEU A 133 2.80 -0.94 5.65
CA LEU A 133 1.42 -1.23 5.26
C LEU A 133 0.35 -0.58 6.14
N GLY A 134 0.59 -0.41 7.44
CA GLY A 134 -0.47 -0.09 8.40
C GLY A 134 -1.16 1.24 8.11
N VAL A 135 -0.40 2.33 8.02
CA VAL A 135 -0.94 3.68 7.72
C VAL A 135 -1.47 3.75 6.29
N SER A 136 -0.79 3.08 5.33
CA SER A 136 -1.20 3.06 3.93
C SER A 136 -2.52 2.31 3.72
N PHE A 137 -2.72 1.19 4.40
CA PHE A 137 -3.99 0.46 4.40
C PHE A 137 -5.13 1.30 4.97
N LEU A 138 -4.90 1.91 6.14
CA LEU A 138 -5.87 2.80 6.76
C LEU A 138 -6.24 3.97 5.83
N LYS A 139 -5.23 4.59 5.21
CA LYS A 139 -5.44 5.66 4.23
C LYS A 139 -6.27 5.17 3.04
N ALA A 140 -5.98 3.99 2.49
CA ALA A 140 -6.75 3.44 1.36
C ALA A 140 -8.23 3.24 1.73
N VAL A 141 -8.52 2.67 2.91
CA VAL A 141 -9.89 2.48 3.39
C VAL A 141 -10.60 3.83 3.59
N LEU A 142 -9.97 4.78 4.28
CA LEU A 142 -10.57 6.10 4.51
C LEU A 142 -10.74 6.91 3.21
N THR A 143 -9.84 6.74 2.23
CA THR A 143 -9.99 7.33 0.90
C THR A 143 -11.21 6.75 0.17
N LEU A 144 -11.44 5.43 0.24
CA LEU A 144 -12.66 4.84 -0.31
C LEU A 144 -13.91 5.40 0.36
N VAL A 145 -13.94 5.50 1.68
CA VAL A 145 -15.08 6.05 2.44
C VAL A 145 -15.36 7.50 2.03
N ALA A 146 -14.32 8.30 1.77
CA ALA A 146 -14.48 9.71 1.40
C ALA A 146 -14.82 9.91 -0.10
N PHE A 147 -14.19 9.16 -0.99
CA PHE A 147 -14.29 9.40 -2.44
C PHE A 147 -15.35 8.58 -3.16
N LEU A 148 -15.78 7.42 -2.63
CA LEU A 148 -16.88 6.66 -3.23
C LEU A 148 -18.20 7.45 -3.29
N PRO A 149 -18.65 8.12 -2.20
CA PRO A 149 -19.84 8.99 -2.29
C PRO A 149 -19.67 10.13 -3.29
N ILE A 150 -18.49 10.77 -3.32
CA ILE A 150 -18.21 11.85 -4.28
C ILE A 150 -18.28 11.32 -5.73
N LEU A 151 -17.69 10.15 -5.98
CA LEU A 151 -17.75 9.55 -7.31
C LEU A 151 -19.15 9.10 -7.68
N TRP A 152 -19.96 8.68 -6.69
CA TRP A 152 -21.37 8.35 -6.85
C TRP A 152 -22.17 9.55 -7.32
N ASP A 153 -22.08 10.68 -6.62
CA ASP A 153 -22.78 11.92 -6.95
C ASP A 153 -22.32 12.50 -8.30
N LEU A 154 -21.01 12.47 -8.56
CA LEU A 154 -20.45 12.94 -9.83
C LEU A 154 -20.85 12.05 -11.01
N SER A 155 -21.16 10.79 -10.77
CA SER A 155 -21.59 9.83 -11.79
C SER A 155 -22.97 10.17 -12.37
N GLU A 156 -23.83 10.90 -11.64
CA GLU A 156 -25.13 11.36 -12.14
C GLU A 156 -25.02 12.33 -13.34
N LYS A 157 -23.86 12.99 -13.47
CA LYS A 157 -23.59 13.91 -14.60
C LYS A 157 -23.24 13.21 -15.90
N ILE A 158 -23.13 11.87 -15.87
CA ILE A 158 -22.76 11.07 -17.03
C ILE A 158 -24.03 10.63 -17.71
N THR A 159 -24.18 10.99 -18.97
CA THR A 159 -25.37 10.72 -19.76
C THR A 159 -25.36 9.31 -20.33
N GLU A 160 -24.22 8.86 -20.85
CA GLU A 160 -24.11 7.56 -21.53
C GLU A 160 -22.68 7.02 -21.44
N ILE A 161 -22.56 5.69 -21.40
CA ILE A 161 -21.28 4.99 -21.56
C ILE A 161 -21.15 4.50 -23.00
N PRO A 162 -19.98 4.66 -23.65
CA PRO A 162 -19.74 4.11 -24.97
C PRO A 162 -20.08 2.61 -25.03
N TRP A 163 -20.84 2.19 -26.05
CA TRP A 163 -21.25 0.81 -26.35
C TRP A 163 -22.21 0.14 -25.35
N ILE A 164 -22.42 0.71 -24.15
CA ILE A 164 -23.28 0.09 -23.12
C ILE A 164 -24.60 0.85 -22.96
N GLY A 165 -24.60 2.17 -23.23
CA GLY A 165 -25.75 3.04 -23.03
C GLY A 165 -25.82 3.68 -21.65
N HIS A 166 -27.02 4.02 -21.18
CA HIS A 166 -27.23 4.66 -19.89
C HIS A 166 -27.11 3.63 -18.75
N VAL A 167 -26.22 3.89 -17.80
CA VAL A 167 -26.05 3.10 -16.56
C VAL A 167 -25.96 4.07 -15.40
N ASP A 168 -26.87 3.95 -14.43
CA ASP A 168 -26.83 4.76 -13.23
C ASP A 168 -25.53 4.51 -12.44
N HIS A 169 -24.89 5.59 -11.97
CA HIS A 169 -23.67 5.52 -11.18
C HIS A 169 -22.51 4.71 -11.80
N ALA A 170 -22.45 4.74 -13.13
CA ALA A 170 -21.53 3.94 -13.93
C ALA A 170 -20.06 4.02 -13.52
N LEU A 171 -19.57 5.19 -13.10
CA LEU A 171 -18.18 5.39 -12.72
C LEU A 171 -17.77 4.56 -11.51
N VAL A 172 -18.67 4.42 -10.52
CA VAL A 172 -18.39 3.62 -9.32
C VAL A 172 -18.27 2.16 -9.68
N PHE A 173 -19.25 1.63 -10.43
CA PHE A 173 -19.22 0.24 -10.91
C PHE A 173 -17.99 -0.02 -11.77
N LEU A 174 -17.65 0.91 -12.65
CA LEU A 174 -16.48 0.79 -13.50
C LEU A 174 -15.19 0.79 -12.69
N ALA A 175 -15.03 1.69 -11.72
CA ALA A 175 -13.86 1.75 -10.87
C ALA A 175 -13.66 0.43 -10.10
N VAL A 176 -14.75 -0.12 -9.54
CA VAL A 176 -14.73 -1.39 -8.81
C VAL A 176 -14.42 -2.57 -9.73
N LEU A 177 -15.17 -2.70 -10.85
CA LEU A 177 -15.00 -3.82 -11.78
C LEU A 177 -13.62 -3.80 -12.45
N PHE A 178 -13.15 -2.62 -12.86
CA PHE A 178 -11.84 -2.47 -13.48
C PHE A 178 -10.71 -2.79 -12.48
N SER A 179 -10.83 -2.35 -11.23
CA SER A 179 -9.87 -2.69 -10.17
C SER A 179 -9.88 -4.18 -9.85
N LEU A 180 -11.06 -4.81 -9.79
CA LEU A 180 -11.19 -6.25 -9.59
C LEU A 180 -10.58 -7.04 -10.75
N PHE A 181 -10.87 -6.62 -12.00
CA PHE A 181 -10.27 -7.21 -13.20
C PHE A 181 -8.74 -7.15 -13.15
N GLY A 182 -8.17 -5.97 -12.86
CA GLY A 182 -6.73 -5.80 -12.73
C GLY A 182 -6.13 -6.69 -11.64
N THR A 183 -6.82 -6.79 -10.49
CA THR A 183 -6.44 -7.68 -9.40
C THR A 183 -6.35 -9.13 -9.85
N VAL A 184 -7.41 -9.64 -10.45
CA VAL A 184 -7.50 -11.04 -10.90
C VAL A 184 -6.48 -11.30 -12.01
N ALA A 185 -6.39 -10.40 -13.00
CA ALA A 185 -5.44 -10.54 -14.11
C ALA A 185 -3.99 -10.59 -13.62
N LEU A 186 -3.59 -9.66 -12.74
CA LEU A 186 -2.24 -9.63 -12.18
C LEU A 186 -1.95 -10.83 -11.27
N ALA A 187 -2.95 -11.29 -10.48
CA ALA A 187 -2.81 -12.49 -9.67
C ALA A 187 -2.59 -13.74 -10.54
N LEU A 188 -3.32 -13.88 -11.65
CA LEU A 188 -3.17 -15.01 -12.59
C LEU A 188 -1.79 -15.00 -13.27
N VAL A 189 -1.35 -13.83 -13.75
CA VAL A 189 -0.02 -13.70 -14.38
C VAL A 189 1.10 -13.94 -13.38
N GLY A 190 0.94 -13.42 -12.14
CA GLY A 190 1.94 -13.49 -11.06
C GLY A 190 1.93 -14.78 -10.24
N VAL A 191 1.02 -15.72 -10.48
CA VAL A 191 0.81 -16.93 -9.64
C VAL A 191 2.07 -17.75 -9.37
N LYS A 192 3.03 -17.77 -10.31
CA LYS A 192 4.29 -18.53 -10.19
C LYS A 192 5.40 -17.76 -9.45
N LEU A 193 5.31 -16.46 -9.35
CA LEU A 193 6.36 -15.62 -8.76
C LEU A 193 6.69 -15.98 -7.30
N PRO A 194 5.72 -16.19 -6.38
CA PRO A 194 6.03 -16.55 -5.00
C PRO A 194 6.81 -17.88 -4.89
N GLY A 195 6.48 -18.87 -5.72
CA GLY A 195 7.20 -20.15 -5.74
C GLY A 195 8.62 -20.03 -6.29
N LEU A 196 8.83 -19.19 -7.30
CA LEU A 196 10.15 -18.92 -7.88
C LEU A 196 11.02 -18.11 -6.92
N GLU A 197 10.43 -17.15 -6.22
CA GLU A 197 11.12 -16.35 -5.19
C GLU A 197 11.53 -17.21 -3.99
N PHE A 198 10.65 -18.12 -3.54
CA PHE A 198 11.00 -19.09 -2.52
C PHE A 198 12.17 -20.00 -2.96
N ASN A 199 12.16 -20.48 -4.21
CA ASN A 199 13.27 -21.26 -4.75
C ASN A 199 14.55 -20.41 -4.83
N ASN A 200 14.45 -19.12 -5.16
CA ASN A 200 15.59 -18.21 -5.16
C ASN A 200 16.23 -18.13 -3.79
N GLN A 201 15.43 -17.87 -2.76
CA GLN A 201 15.91 -17.84 -1.37
C GLN A 201 16.57 -19.16 -0.95
N LYS A 202 16.03 -20.31 -1.40
CA LYS A 202 16.57 -21.62 -1.11
C LYS A 202 17.97 -21.84 -1.72
N VAL A 203 18.15 -21.51 -3.02
CA VAL A 203 19.43 -21.69 -3.68
C VAL A 203 20.49 -20.72 -3.19
N GLU A 204 20.10 -19.47 -2.86
CA GLU A 204 20.97 -18.48 -2.21
C GLU A 204 21.41 -18.94 -0.80
N ALA A 205 20.48 -19.49 -0.01
CA ALA A 205 20.79 -20.02 1.31
C ALA A 205 21.77 -21.21 1.24
N ALA A 206 21.61 -22.10 0.24
CA ALA A 206 22.53 -23.22 0.03
C ALA A 206 23.94 -22.74 -0.34
N TYR A 207 24.03 -21.76 -1.25
CA TYR A 207 25.32 -21.15 -1.63
C TYR A 207 26.00 -20.46 -0.45
N ARG A 208 25.24 -19.65 0.32
CA ARG A 208 25.74 -19.00 1.53
C ARG A 208 26.20 -19.98 2.61
N LYS A 209 25.44 -21.09 2.80
CA LYS A 209 25.81 -22.12 3.79
C LYS A 209 27.17 -22.74 3.46
N GLU A 210 27.42 -23.05 2.19
CA GLU A 210 28.70 -23.62 1.78
C GLU A 210 29.88 -22.66 1.99
N LEU A 211 29.67 -21.36 1.70
CA LEU A 211 30.66 -20.32 1.95
C LEU A 211 31.01 -20.21 3.45
N VAL A 212 29.98 -20.17 4.31
CA VAL A 212 30.18 -20.11 5.78
C VAL A 212 30.93 -21.37 6.30
N LEU A 213 30.57 -22.56 5.79
CA LEU A 213 31.31 -23.76 6.17
C LEU A 213 32.77 -23.69 5.72
N GLY A 214 33.07 -23.05 4.60
CA GLY A 214 34.41 -22.85 4.11
C GLY A 214 35.25 -21.84 4.92
N GLU A 215 34.61 -20.97 5.71
CA GLU A 215 35.32 -20.07 6.65
C GLU A 215 35.93 -20.86 7.82
N ASP A 216 35.25 -21.95 8.24
CA ASP A 216 35.68 -22.76 9.38
C ASP A 216 36.51 -24.01 8.96
N ASP A 217 36.26 -24.59 7.78
CA ASP A 217 36.89 -25.78 7.26
C ASP A 217 37.34 -25.62 5.79
N GLY A 218 38.66 -25.56 5.58
CA GLY A 218 39.28 -25.46 4.26
C GLY A 218 39.00 -26.63 3.31
N ASN A 219 38.37 -27.74 3.76
CA ASN A 219 37.89 -28.81 2.93
C ASN A 219 36.50 -28.54 2.32
N CYS A 220 35.78 -27.57 2.89
CA CYS A 220 34.51 -27.07 2.37
C CYS A 220 34.74 -25.93 1.36
N ALA A 221 33.69 -25.46 0.73
CA ALA A 221 33.68 -24.34 -0.22
C ALA A 221 34.70 -24.47 -1.36
N ARG A 222 34.95 -25.69 -1.82
CA ARG A 222 35.87 -25.93 -2.95
C ARG A 222 35.35 -25.27 -4.22
N PRO A 223 36.25 -24.68 -5.08
CA PRO A 223 35.82 -23.98 -6.29
C PRO A 223 34.84 -24.70 -7.20
N PRO A 224 34.92 -26.02 -7.44
CA PRO A 224 33.91 -26.74 -8.23
C PRO A 224 32.53 -26.70 -7.58
N THR A 225 32.43 -26.97 -6.27
CA THR A 225 31.16 -26.97 -5.51
C THR A 225 30.52 -25.59 -5.50
N LEU A 226 31.31 -24.54 -5.24
CA LEU A 226 30.82 -23.15 -5.27
C LEU A 226 30.32 -22.76 -6.67
N LYS A 227 31.00 -23.20 -7.72
CA LYS A 227 30.62 -22.92 -9.11
C LYS A 227 29.29 -23.59 -9.45
N ASP A 228 29.06 -24.82 -9.01
CA ASP A 228 27.80 -25.56 -9.24
C ASP A 228 26.63 -24.91 -8.46
N LEU A 229 26.84 -24.56 -7.21
CA LEU A 229 25.83 -23.85 -6.40
C LEU A 229 25.50 -22.49 -7.00
N PHE A 230 26.50 -21.71 -7.42
CA PHE A 230 26.28 -20.44 -8.09
C PHE A 230 25.61 -20.59 -9.44
N HIS A 231 25.87 -21.68 -10.18
CA HIS A 231 25.15 -22.00 -11.40
C HIS A 231 23.66 -22.22 -11.15
N ALA A 232 23.30 -22.90 -10.02
CA ALA A 232 21.91 -23.06 -9.61
C ALA A 232 21.24 -21.70 -9.28
N VAL A 233 21.95 -20.83 -8.56
CA VAL A 233 21.52 -19.43 -8.28
C VAL A 233 21.26 -18.69 -9.60
N ARG A 234 22.23 -18.68 -10.51
CA ARG A 234 22.10 -18.02 -11.81
C ARG A 234 20.91 -18.53 -12.64
N LYS A 235 20.76 -19.86 -12.74
CA LYS A 235 19.66 -20.47 -13.48
C LYS A 235 18.29 -20.09 -12.92
N ASN A 236 18.16 -20.08 -11.58
CA ASN A 236 16.91 -19.70 -10.94
C ASN A 236 16.60 -18.20 -11.11
N ASN A 237 17.63 -17.33 -10.96
CA ASN A 237 17.46 -15.88 -11.17
C ASN A 237 17.01 -15.57 -12.61
N TYR A 238 17.63 -16.18 -13.64
CA TYR A 238 17.19 -15.96 -15.03
C TYR A 238 15.76 -16.42 -15.27
N ARG A 239 15.35 -17.54 -14.66
CA ARG A 239 13.97 -18.00 -14.73
C ARG A 239 13.01 -17.02 -14.05
N LEU A 240 13.40 -16.47 -12.90
CA LEU A 240 12.66 -15.46 -12.15
C LEU A 240 12.52 -14.18 -12.97
N TYR A 241 13.59 -13.68 -13.60
CA TYR A 241 13.57 -12.48 -14.44
C TYR A 241 12.61 -12.59 -15.62
N TRP A 242 12.54 -13.73 -16.30
CA TRP A 242 11.55 -13.98 -17.36
C TRP A 242 10.12 -13.88 -16.84
N HIS A 243 9.82 -14.43 -15.66
CA HIS A 243 8.48 -14.33 -15.09
C HIS A 243 8.15 -12.92 -14.61
N TYR A 244 9.12 -12.20 -14.06
CA TYR A 244 8.95 -10.76 -13.75
C TYR A 244 8.71 -9.95 -15.03
N MET A 245 9.38 -10.22 -16.12
CA MET A 245 9.16 -9.52 -17.39
C MET A 245 7.69 -9.67 -17.85
N TYR A 246 7.13 -10.87 -17.84
CA TYR A 246 5.71 -11.06 -18.20
C TYR A 246 4.77 -10.35 -17.23
N PHE A 247 5.06 -10.46 -15.95
CA PHE A 247 4.27 -9.79 -14.91
C PHE A 247 4.33 -8.27 -15.06
N ASP A 248 5.50 -7.71 -15.30
CA ASP A 248 5.69 -6.27 -15.45
C ASP A 248 5.03 -5.75 -16.74
N ILE A 249 5.10 -6.50 -17.86
CA ILE A 249 4.35 -6.13 -19.08
C ILE A 249 2.85 -6.08 -18.78
N ALA A 250 2.29 -7.09 -18.14
CA ALA A 250 0.87 -7.10 -17.78
C ALA A 250 0.52 -5.94 -16.83
N ARG A 251 1.34 -5.72 -15.80
CA ARG A 251 1.16 -4.65 -14.80
C ARG A 251 1.21 -3.27 -15.45
N TRP A 252 2.24 -2.98 -16.22
CA TRP A 252 2.39 -1.67 -16.86
C TRP A 252 1.32 -1.43 -17.91
N SER A 253 0.94 -2.46 -18.69
CA SER A 253 -0.18 -2.36 -19.64
C SER A 253 -1.49 -2.02 -18.93
N TYR A 254 -1.79 -2.71 -17.82
CA TYR A 254 -2.97 -2.42 -17.01
C TYR A 254 -2.95 -1.00 -16.45
N LEU A 255 -1.81 -0.55 -15.89
CA LEU A 255 -1.67 0.80 -15.34
C LEU A 255 -1.84 1.89 -16.40
N GLN A 256 -1.29 1.69 -17.61
CA GLN A 256 -1.47 2.65 -18.72
C GLN A 256 -2.93 2.66 -19.22
N PHE A 257 -3.57 1.51 -19.31
CA PHE A 257 -4.98 1.45 -19.67
C PHE A 257 -5.88 2.10 -18.61
N ALA A 258 -5.52 1.97 -17.33
CA ALA A 258 -6.20 2.62 -16.22
C ALA A 258 -6.24 4.15 -16.35
N VAL A 259 -5.16 4.77 -16.85
CA VAL A 259 -5.11 6.22 -17.08
C VAL A 259 -6.14 6.67 -18.11
N ILE A 260 -6.34 5.89 -19.18
CA ILE A 260 -7.23 6.25 -20.30
C ILE A 260 -8.70 5.93 -19.98
N MET A 261 -8.97 4.97 -19.11
CA MET A 261 -10.30 4.44 -18.84
C MET A 261 -11.35 5.51 -18.46
N PRO A 262 -11.10 6.41 -17.50
CA PRO A 262 -12.09 7.46 -17.18
C PRO A 262 -12.33 8.41 -18.34
N TYR A 263 -11.33 8.68 -19.19
CA TYR A 263 -11.48 9.54 -20.37
C TYR A 263 -12.41 8.91 -21.42
N ILE A 264 -12.28 7.59 -21.65
CA ILE A 264 -13.17 6.88 -22.58
C ILE A 264 -14.62 6.96 -22.12
N VAL A 265 -14.86 6.74 -20.82
CA VAL A 265 -16.21 6.74 -20.26
C VAL A 265 -16.84 8.14 -20.23
N LEU A 266 -16.03 9.15 -19.98
CA LEU A 266 -16.48 10.55 -19.92
C LEU A 266 -16.62 11.20 -21.31
N ALA A 267 -16.05 10.59 -22.37
CA ALA A 267 -16.02 11.18 -23.70
C ALA A 267 -17.40 11.56 -24.24
N PRO A 268 -18.48 10.74 -24.17
CA PRO A 268 -19.80 11.15 -24.68
C PRO A 268 -20.33 12.39 -23.96
N SER A 269 -20.27 12.44 -22.62
CA SER A 269 -20.73 13.58 -21.82
C SER A 269 -19.90 14.84 -22.05
N LEU A 270 -18.60 14.68 -22.28
CA LEU A 270 -17.70 15.79 -22.62
C LEU A 270 -18.01 16.36 -24.00
N LEU A 271 -18.19 15.49 -25.02
CA LEU A 271 -18.51 15.88 -26.39
C LEU A 271 -19.91 16.48 -26.51
N ALA A 272 -20.84 16.04 -25.67
CA ALA A 272 -22.18 16.62 -25.58
C ALA A 272 -22.21 17.99 -24.85
N GLY A 273 -21.06 18.46 -24.31
CA GLY A 273 -20.99 19.70 -23.53
C GLY A 273 -21.65 19.64 -22.16
N ALA A 274 -21.96 18.45 -21.66
CA ALA A 274 -22.59 18.24 -20.36
C ALA A 274 -21.62 18.46 -19.18
N LEU A 275 -20.29 18.48 -19.43
CA LEU A 275 -19.25 18.63 -18.44
C LEU A 275 -18.41 19.87 -18.70
N THR A 276 -18.14 20.64 -17.63
CA THR A 276 -17.09 21.66 -17.63
C THR A 276 -15.72 21.01 -17.48
N LEU A 277 -14.65 21.71 -17.85
CA LEU A 277 -13.28 21.22 -17.70
C LEU A 277 -12.96 20.89 -16.24
N GLY A 278 -13.43 21.71 -15.29
CA GLY A 278 -13.24 21.47 -13.86
C GLY A 278 -14.02 20.26 -13.37
N SER A 279 -15.29 20.10 -13.76
CA SER A 279 -16.07 18.91 -13.43
C SER A 279 -15.41 17.64 -13.99
N PHE A 280 -14.94 17.68 -15.22
CA PHE A 280 -14.23 16.58 -15.87
C PHE A 280 -12.96 16.18 -15.06
N GLN A 281 -12.10 17.14 -14.74
CA GLN A 281 -10.88 16.88 -13.97
C GLN A 281 -11.19 16.39 -12.55
N LYS A 282 -12.22 16.94 -11.91
CA LYS A 282 -12.65 16.50 -10.58
C LYS A 282 -13.10 15.02 -10.59
N ILE A 283 -13.84 14.60 -11.62
CA ILE A 283 -14.29 13.22 -11.81
C ILE A 283 -13.08 12.29 -12.04
N VAL A 284 -12.17 12.64 -12.96
CA VAL A 284 -10.98 11.84 -13.27
C VAL A 284 -10.12 11.64 -12.02
N ARG A 285 -9.91 12.70 -11.24
CA ARG A 285 -9.13 12.61 -10.00
C ARG A 285 -9.81 11.76 -8.93
N ALA A 286 -11.12 11.92 -8.73
CA ALA A 286 -11.89 11.09 -7.80
C ALA A 286 -11.85 9.61 -8.21
N PHE A 287 -12.04 9.31 -9.50
CA PHE A 287 -11.92 7.97 -10.05
C PHE A 287 -10.55 7.35 -9.77
N ASN A 288 -9.47 8.09 -10.05
CA ASN A 288 -8.10 7.62 -9.79
C ASN A 288 -7.87 7.37 -8.30
N LYS A 289 -8.36 8.23 -7.39
CA LYS A 289 -8.25 8.01 -5.93
C LYS A 289 -8.94 6.73 -5.46
N VAL A 290 -10.13 6.45 -5.99
CA VAL A 290 -10.85 5.20 -5.71
C VAL A 290 -10.10 4.00 -6.27
N GLN A 291 -9.65 4.07 -7.51
CA GLN A 291 -8.90 3.02 -8.17
C GLN A 291 -7.58 2.71 -7.45
N ASP A 292 -6.78 3.73 -7.12
CA ASP A 292 -5.51 3.57 -6.39
C ASP A 292 -5.72 2.88 -5.03
N SER A 293 -6.83 3.20 -4.35
CA SER A 293 -7.18 2.60 -3.06
C SER A 293 -7.52 1.12 -3.18
N PHE A 294 -8.21 0.70 -4.24
CA PHE A 294 -8.44 -0.72 -4.51
C PHE A 294 -7.15 -1.44 -4.94
N GLN A 295 -6.34 -0.81 -5.77
CA GLN A 295 -5.07 -1.39 -6.25
C GLN A 295 -4.05 -1.56 -5.13
N PHE A 296 -4.11 -0.76 -4.07
CA PHE A 296 -3.23 -0.88 -2.92
C PHE A 296 -3.21 -2.31 -2.35
N LEU A 297 -4.38 -2.94 -2.17
CA LEU A 297 -4.47 -4.31 -1.65
C LEU A 297 -3.75 -5.32 -2.55
N VAL A 298 -3.85 -5.12 -3.85
CA VAL A 298 -3.22 -6.01 -4.85
C VAL A 298 -1.72 -5.83 -4.86
N GLN A 299 -1.26 -4.58 -4.89
CA GLN A 299 0.17 -4.26 -4.91
C GLN A 299 0.87 -4.70 -3.63
N SER A 300 0.13 -4.71 -2.51
CA SER A 300 0.63 -5.11 -1.20
C SER A 300 0.47 -6.61 -0.90
N TRP A 301 -0.08 -7.41 -1.83
CA TRP A 301 -0.46 -8.80 -1.56
C TRP A 301 0.69 -9.67 -1.05
N THR A 302 1.85 -9.60 -1.68
CA THR A 302 3.04 -10.37 -1.26
C THR A 302 3.48 -10.01 0.16
N THR A 303 3.47 -8.72 0.48
CA THR A 303 3.81 -8.20 1.80
C THR A 303 2.77 -8.57 2.86
N ILE A 304 1.47 -8.61 2.49
CA ILE A 304 0.38 -9.08 3.35
C ILE A 304 0.55 -10.59 3.65
N VAL A 305 0.89 -11.40 2.65
CA VAL A 305 1.15 -12.84 2.84
C VAL A 305 2.35 -13.06 3.75
N GLU A 306 3.42 -12.29 3.59
CA GLU A 306 4.57 -12.33 4.49
C GLU A 306 4.17 -11.96 5.93
N LEU A 307 3.39 -10.88 6.11
CA LEU A 307 2.86 -10.47 7.41
C LEU A 307 2.05 -11.58 8.08
N LEU A 308 1.17 -12.24 7.33
CA LEU A 308 0.36 -13.35 7.83
C LEU A 308 1.22 -14.55 8.26
N SER A 309 2.29 -14.84 7.52
CA SER A 309 3.24 -15.89 7.88
C SER A 309 3.95 -15.58 9.20
N ILE A 310 4.48 -14.36 9.35
CA ILE A 310 5.15 -13.88 10.57
C ILE A 310 4.15 -13.89 11.74
N TYR A 311 2.92 -13.41 11.50
CA TYR A 311 1.86 -13.43 12.51
C TYR A 311 1.57 -14.84 13.03
N LYS A 312 1.47 -15.85 12.14
CA LYS A 312 1.25 -17.25 12.54
C LYS A 312 2.38 -17.77 13.41
N ARG A 313 3.65 -17.49 13.05
CA ARG A 313 4.82 -17.90 13.83
C ARG A 313 4.85 -17.26 15.20
N LEU A 314 4.65 -15.95 15.29
CA LEU A 314 4.60 -15.22 16.56
C LEU A 314 3.44 -15.69 17.45
N LYS A 315 2.27 -15.93 16.86
CA LYS A 315 1.10 -16.45 17.60
C LYS A 315 1.33 -17.84 18.15
N GLU A 316 2.00 -18.70 17.38
CA GLU A 316 2.34 -20.05 17.87
C GLU A 316 3.38 -19.99 19.00
N PHE A 317 4.35 -19.12 18.87
CA PHE A 317 5.32 -18.88 19.94
C PHE A 317 4.66 -18.36 21.24
N GLU A 318 3.72 -17.41 21.13
CA GLU A 318 2.94 -16.94 22.28
C GLU A 318 2.11 -18.06 22.96
N LYS A 319 1.54 -18.97 22.19
CA LYS A 319 0.83 -20.14 22.76
C LYS A 319 1.78 -21.04 23.56
N GLN A 320 3.00 -21.22 23.09
CA GLN A 320 4.01 -22.00 23.82
C GLN A 320 4.44 -21.31 25.12
N ILE A 321 4.57 -19.96 25.10
CA ILE A 321 4.79 -19.17 26.31
C ILE A 321 3.61 -19.35 27.29
N ASP A 322 2.38 -19.18 26.81
CA ASP A 322 1.17 -19.33 27.66
C ASP A 322 1.06 -20.74 28.27
N ALA A 323 1.45 -21.78 27.53
CA ALA A 323 1.46 -23.17 28.01
C ALA A 323 2.53 -23.38 29.10
N SER A 324 3.73 -22.82 28.91
CA SER A 324 4.84 -22.92 29.87
C SER A 324 4.65 -22.07 31.14
N VAL A 325 3.70 -21.12 31.12
CA VAL A 325 3.33 -20.32 32.32
C VAL A 325 2.26 -21.00 33.17
N LYS A 326 1.41 -21.85 32.54
CA LYS A 326 0.31 -22.56 33.20
C LYS A 326 0.70 -23.91 33.78
N GLY A 327 1.79 -24.52 33.35
CA GLY A 327 2.40 -25.72 33.92
C GLY A 327 3.49 -25.36 34.91
#